data_12a757cac922388a54b5ed29e9b11b01
#
_entry.id   12a757cac922388a54b5ed29e9b11b01
#
_cell.length_a   1.000
_cell.length_b   1.000
_cell.length_c   1.000
_cell.angle_alpha   90.00
_cell.angle_beta   90.00
_cell.angle_gamma   90.00
#
_symmetry.space_group_name_H-M   'P 1'
#
loop_
_entity.id
_entity.type
_entity.pdbx_description
1 polymer ?
#
loop_
_entity_poly.entity_id
_entity_poly.type
_entity_poly.pdbx_seq_one_letter_code
_entity_poly.pdbx_strand_id
1 'polypeptide(L)'
;MNRLREIDNIEGSKRRTEEARNNLESYLYKLRDLLGDGAETPFMKCSQPGERTAIQKKLEETLAWMHDDADNADMAQFLEKLSGLECVSFMTFGTAADLRPIAVCRSLERPIAHRYTEIEEFPKALNNSQMWNWSSRLFITEAKQNLTAEAEGGPPARYTQAEIDTLEKALKEHEAWLAEWVAKQREVPMNQDPVILTSEMKARAKTLENHMQKLWKKKVPIKKPNGSRGSSPSGTGTSGAPPEKTHDEL
;
A
#
# COMPACT_ATOMS: atom_id res chain seq x y z
N MET A 1 34.86 41.71 9.62
CA MET A 1 34.26 40.40 9.34
C MET A 1 32.72 40.40 9.23
N ASN A 2 32.00 41.26 9.96
CA ASN A 2 30.50 41.30 9.93
C ASN A 2 29.91 41.73 8.56
N ARG A 3 30.54 42.70 7.89
CA ARG A 3 30.03 43.27 6.63
C ARG A 3 30.00 42.26 5.46
N LEU A 4 30.99 41.37 5.38
CA LEU A 4 31.00 40.30 4.36
C LEU A 4 29.89 39.28 4.61
N ARG A 5 29.68 38.87 5.86
CA ARG A 5 28.57 37.94 6.19
C ARG A 5 27.20 38.57 5.93
N GLU A 6 27.06 39.87 6.10
CA GLU A 6 25.82 40.60 5.84
C GLU A 6 25.51 40.64 4.33
N ILE A 7 26.54 40.85 3.49
CA ILE A 7 26.42 40.78 2.03
C ILE A 7 26.08 39.36 1.59
N ASP A 8 26.77 38.33 2.09
CA ASP A 8 26.50 36.92 1.77
C ASP A 8 25.06 36.52 2.15
N ASN A 9 24.54 37.01 3.28
CA ASN A 9 23.17 36.78 3.70
C ASN A 9 22.13 37.44 2.78
N ILE A 10 22.40 38.66 2.32
CA ILE A 10 21.53 39.41 1.42
C ILE A 10 21.51 38.72 0.04
N GLU A 11 22.67 38.35 -0.49
CA GLU A 11 22.77 37.62 -1.76
C GLU A 11 22.12 36.23 -1.68
N GLY A 12 22.35 35.51 -0.58
CA GLY A 12 21.71 34.22 -0.32
C GLY A 12 20.18 34.32 -0.20
N SER A 13 19.67 35.44 0.37
CA SER A 13 18.24 35.71 0.45
C SER A 13 17.64 35.96 -0.95
N LYS A 14 18.28 36.85 -1.74
CA LYS A 14 17.85 37.15 -3.11
C LYS A 14 17.79 35.89 -3.98
N ARG A 15 18.84 35.09 -3.94
CA ARG A 15 18.90 33.83 -4.70
C ARG A 15 17.74 32.88 -4.33
N ARG A 16 17.44 32.74 -3.03
CA ARG A 16 16.30 31.89 -2.59
C ARG A 16 14.95 32.43 -3.07
N THR A 17 14.77 33.75 -3.09
CA THR A 17 13.56 34.38 -3.63
C THR A 17 13.42 34.12 -5.15
N GLU A 18 14.52 34.26 -5.89
CA GLU A 18 14.55 33.96 -7.33
C GLU A 18 14.29 32.48 -7.62
N GLU A 19 14.84 31.56 -6.83
CA GLU A 19 14.56 30.12 -6.92
C GLU A 19 13.08 29.84 -6.66
N ALA A 20 12.48 30.46 -5.64
CA ALA A 20 11.05 30.28 -5.34
C ALA A 20 10.16 30.85 -6.47
N ARG A 21 10.51 32.00 -7.05
CA ARG A 21 9.84 32.59 -8.23
C ARG A 21 9.90 31.62 -9.43
N ASN A 22 11.09 31.14 -9.78
CA ASN A 22 11.29 30.23 -10.91
C ASN A 22 10.52 28.90 -10.72
N ASN A 23 10.48 28.40 -9.50
CA ASN A 23 9.73 27.19 -9.17
C ASN A 23 8.22 27.39 -9.37
N LEU A 24 7.66 28.51 -8.90
CA LEU A 24 6.28 28.85 -9.11
C LEU A 24 5.97 29.02 -10.60
N GLU A 25 6.78 29.75 -11.32
CA GLU A 25 6.60 29.99 -12.77
C GLU A 25 6.63 28.67 -13.56
N SER A 26 7.61 27.81 -13.29
CA SER A 26 7.70 26.48 -13.90
C SER A 26 6.45 25.62 -13.61
N TYR A 27 5.90 25.73 -12.40
CA TYR A 27 4.70 25.02 -12.01
C TYR A 27 3.45 25.54 -12.73
N LEU A 28 3.32 26.86 -12.89
CA LEU A 28 2.22 27.48 -13.63
C LEU A 28 2.20 27.06 -15.10
N TYR A 29 3.36 27.02 -15.77
CA TYR A 29 3.45 26.52 -17.14
C TYR A 29 3.05 25.06 -17.27
N LYS A 30 3.56 24.21 -16.38
CA LYS A 30 3.20 22.79 -16.35
C LYS A 30 1.70 22.58 -16.14
N LEU A 31 1.09 23.36 -15.24
CA LEU A 31 -0.33 23.27 -14.94
C LEU A 31 -1.19 23.71 -16.14
N ARG A 32 -0.76 24.77 -16.83
CA ARG A 32 -1.41 25.24 -18.05
C ARG A 32 -1.38 24.20 -19.16
N ASP A 33 -0.24 23.54 -19.35
CA ASP A 33 -0.09 22.49 -20.36
C ASP A 33 -0.99 21.29 -20.08
N LEU A 34 -1.21 20.96 -18.79
CA LEU A 34 -2.10 19.87 -18.38
C LEU A 34 -3.59 20.20 -18.57
N LEU A 35 -3.95 21.47 -18.43
CA LEU A 35 -5.30 21.98 -18.65
C LEU A 35 -5.59 22.27 -20.12
N GLY A 36 -4.56 22.23 -20.99
CA GLY A 36 -4.69 22.53 -22.42
C GLY A 36 -5.70 21.64 -23.13
N ASP A 37 -6.46 22.23 -24.07
CA ASP A 37 -7.48 21.54 -24.83
C ASP A 37 -6.88 20.38 -25.67
N GLY A 38 -7.51 19.20 -25.54
CA GLY A 38 -7.17 18.01 -26.32
C GLY A 38 -6.12 17.09 -25.73
N ALA A 39 -5.59 17.36 -24.53
CA ALA A 39 -4.66 16.46 -23.87
C ALA A 39 -5.39 15.25 -23.25
N GLU A 40 -5.21 14.07 -23.83
CA GLU A 40 -5.65 12.79 -23.23
C GLU A 40 -4.78 12.36 -22.04
N THR A 41 -4.48 13.32 -21.18
CA THR A 41 -3.63 13.06 -20.00
C THR A 41 -4.40 12.29 -18.94
N PRO A 42 -3.73 11.50 -18.10
CA PRO A 42 -4.35 10.84 -16.93
C PRO A 42 -5.08 11.84 -16.02
N PHE A 43 -4.55 13.07 -15.91
CA PHE A 43 -5.18 14.16 -15.18
C PHE A 43 -6.58 14.49 -15.72
N MET A 44 -6.72 14.65 -17.03
CA MET A 44 -8.01 14.96 -17.68
C MET A 44 -9.02 13.82 -17.51
N LYS A 45 -8.55 12.57 -17.52
CA LYS A 45 -9.41 11.39 -17.32
C LYS A 45 -9.90 11.23 -15.87
N CYS A 46 -9.06 11.58 -14.88
CA CYS A 46 -9.38 11.43 -13.45
C CYS A 46 -10.03 12.67 -12.83
N SER A 47 -10.01 13.83 -13.50
CA SER A 47 -10.56 15.08 -12.97
C SER A 47 -12.01 15.29 -13.38
N GLN A 48 -12.79 15.90 -12.46
CA GLN A 48 -14.14 16.36 -12.76
C GLN A 48 -14.10 17.75 -13.42
N PRO A 49 -15.12 18.12 -14.24
CA PRO A 49 -15.19 19.45 -14.85
C PRO A 49 -15.11 20.60 -13.84
N GLY A 50 -15.80 20.46 -12.68
CA GLY A 50 -15.76 21.45 -11.61
C GLY A 50 -14.38 21.61 -10.98
N GLU A 51 -13.64 20.51 -10.80
CA GLU A 51 -12.27 20.54 -10.28
C GLU A 51 -11.34 21.26 -11.26
N ARG A 52 -11.45 20.99 -12.57
CA ARG A 52 -10.67 21.67 -13.62
C ARG A 52 -10.93 23.17 -13.66
N THR A 53 -12.21 23.57 -13.56
CA THR A 53 -12.58 24.99 -13.52
C THR A 53 -11.99 25.68 -12.29
N ALA A 54 -12.01 25.03 -11.13
CA ALA A 54 -11.42 25.58 -9.91
C ALA A 54 -9.89 25.73 -10.03
N ILE A 55 -9.21 24.76 -10.63
CA ILE A 55 -7.77 24.81 -10.89
C ILE A 55 -7.44 25.91 -11.89
N GLN A 56 -8.19 26.01 -12.97
CA GLN A 56 -8.01 27.04 -13.98
C GLN A 56 -8.16 28.43 -13.39
N LYS A 57 -9.18 28.68 -12.59
CA LYS A 57 -9.38 29.95 -11.89
C LYS A 57 -8.19 30.30 -11.01
N LYS A 58 -7.71 29.36 -10.22
CA LYS A 58 -6.51 29.53 -9.37
C LYS A 58 -5.26 29.83 -10.20
N LEU A 59 -5.09 29.14 -11.32
CA LEU A 59 -4.00 29.38 -12.28
C LEU A 59 -4.03 30.81 -12.80
N GLU A 60 -5.19 31.27 -13.27
CA GLU A 60 -5.38 32.63 -13.80
C GLU A 60 -5.13 33.70 -12.73
N GLU A 61 -5.67 33.52 -11.52
CA GLU A 61 -5.43 34.41 -10.37
C GLU A 61 -3.94 34.51 -10.01
N THR A 62 -3.21 33.38 -10.07
CA THR A 62 -1.78 33.37 -9.72
C THR A 62 -0.93 33.95 -10.84
N LEU A 63 -1.30 33.74 -12.11
CA LEU A 63 -0.64 34.36 -13.25
C LEU A 63 -0.80 35.89 -13.23
N ALA A 64 -1.99 36.40 -12.92
CA ALA A 64 -2.23 37.82 -12.76
C ALA A 64 -1.37 38.41 -11.63
N TRP A 65 -1.33 37.74 -10.46
CA TRP A 65 -0.47 38.15 -9.37
C TRP A 65 1.03 38.13 -9.73
N MET A 66 1.48 37.12 -10.48
CA MET A 66 2.86 37.05 -10.98
C MET A 66 3.24 38.20 -11.89
N HIS A 67 2.27 38.72 -12.66
CA HIS A 67 2.47 39.84 -13.55
C HIS A 67 2.47 41.18 -12.82
N ASP A 68 1.58 41.36 -11.85
CA ASP A 68 1.31 42.67 -11.26
C ASP A 68 2.09 42.92 -9.96
N ASP A 69 2.26 41.92 -9.11
CA ASP A 69 2.75 42.07 -7.72
C ASP A 69 4.07 41.33 -7.42
N ALA A 70 4.53 40.44 -8.29
CA ALA A 70 5.65 39.55 -7.98
C ALA A 70 7.02 40.25 -7.83
N ASP A 71 7.21 41.43 -8.41
CA ASP A 71 8.49 42.16 -8.35
C ASP A 71 8.83 42.64 -6.93
N ASN A 72 7.82 42.85 -6.09
CA ASN A 72 7.97 43.27 -4.70
C ASN A 72 7.72 42.16 -3.70
N ALA A 73 7.47 40.94 -4.17
CA ALA A 73 7.13 39.80 -3.32
C ALA A 73 8.36 39.17 -2.65
N ASP A 74 8.16 38.71 -1.44
CA ASP A 74 9.15 37.92 -0.71
C ASP A 74 9.07 36.42 -1.01
N MET A 75 10.07 35.67 -0.59
CA MET A 75 10.12 34.22 -0.78
C MET A 75 8.90 33.51 -0.18
N ALA A 76 8.37 34.00 0.95
CA ALA A 76 7.25 33.38 1.64
C ALA A 76 5.96 33.47 0.81
N GLN A 77 5.73 34.60 0.12
CA GLN A 77 4.58 34.80 -0.77
C GLN A 77 4.63 33.88 -1.98
N PHE A 78 5.81 33.67 -2.60
CA PHE A 78 5.95 32.71 -3.69
C PHE A 78 5.65 31.29 -3.24
N LEU A 79 6.16 30.89 -2.06
CA LEU A 79 5.90 29.55 -1.50
C LEU A 79 4.42 29.37 -1.10
N GLU A 80 3.76 30.40 -0.58
CA GLU A 80 2.33 30.37 -0.27
C GLU A 80 1.49 30.18 -1.53
N LYS A 81 1.77 30.92 -2.60
CA LYS A 81 1.08 30.76 -3.91
C LYS A 81 1.32 29.37 -4.50
N LEU A 82 2.56 28.88 -4.45
CA LEU A 82 2.92 27.54 -4.92
C LEU A 82 2.14 26.47 -4.13
N SER A 83 2.17 26.54 -2.80
CA SER A 83 1.47 25.58 -1.95
C SER A 83 -0.05 25.64 -2.15
N GLY A 84 -0.62 26.80 -2.40
CA GLY A 84 -2.03 26.97 -2.74
C GLY A 84 -2.43 26.29 -4.06
N LEU A 85 -1.56 26.35 -5.07
CA LEU A 85 -1.74 25.63 -6.34
C LEU A 85 -1.51 24.13 -6.20
N GLU A 86 -0.45 23.74 -5.50
CA GLU A 86 -0.16 22.32 -5.23
C GLU A 86 -1.29 21.65 -4.45
N CYS A 87 -1.93 22.35 -3.53
CA CYS A 87 -3.07 21.84 -2.78
C CYS A 87 -4.26 21.49 -3.68
N VAL A 88 -4.46 22.20 -4.77
CA VAL A 88 -5.55 21.99 -5.71
C VAL A 88 -5.17 21.02 -6.83
N SER A 89 -3.90 20.97 -7.23
CA SER A 89 -3.45 20.28 -8.45
C SER A 89 -2.41 19.16 -8.25
N PHE A 90 -2.04 18.81 -7.05
CA PHE A 90 -0.91 17.94 -6.67
C PHE A 90 -0.74 16.59 -7.42
N MET A 91 -1.38 16.44 -8.54
CA MET A 91 -1.49 15.17 -9.25
C MET A 91 -0.50 14.88 -10.35
N THR A 92 0.38 15.81 -10.66
CA THR A 92 0.91 15.73 -12.01
C THR A 92 2.38 15.33 -12.14
N PHE A 93 3.18 15.40 -11.08
CA PHE A 93 4.63 15.30 -11.25
C PHE A 93 5.37 14.76 -10.03
N GLY A 94 5.16 13.54 -9.62
CA GLY A 94 6.04 12.97 -8.61
C GLY A 94 5.90 11.47 -8.52
N THR A 95 7.00 10.76 -8.70
CA THR A 95 7.10 9.41 -8.17
C THR A 95 6.92 9.46 -6.65
N ALA A 96 6.33 8.44 -6.07
CA ALA A 96 6.02 8.34 -4.63
C ALA A 96 7.21 8.63 -3.68
N ALA A 97 8.43 8.78 -4.21
CA ALA A 97 9.65 9.05 -3.46
C ALA A 97 9.88 10.55 -3.15
N ASP A 98 9.30 11.48 -3.91
CA ASP A 98 9.50 12.93 -3.73
C ASP A 98 8.46 13.60 -2.81
N LEU A 99 7.58 12.82 -2.22
CA LEU A 99 6.49 13.26 -1.37
C LEU A 99 6.98 13.64 0.04
N ARG A 100 7.56 14.82 0.20
CA ARG A 100 7.62 15.44 1.53
C ARG A 100 6.24 15.98 1.89
N PRO A 101 5.64 15.56 3.02
CA PRO A 101 4.32 16.05 3.41
C PRO A 101 4.45 17.51 3.85
N ILE A 102 3.99 18.44 3.03
CA ILE A 102 3.75 19.81 3.47
C ILE A 102 2.51 19.74 4.37
N ALA A 103 2.69 19.96 5.65
CA ALA A 103 1.71 19.76 6.72
C ALA A 103 0.43 20.62 6.62
N VAL A 104 0.35 21.53 5.66
CA VAL A 104 -0.73 22.53 5.52
C VAL A 104 -1.95 22.03 4.75
N CYS A 105 -1.81 20.97 3.93
CA CYS A 105 -2.90 20.49 3.05
C CYS A 105 -3.69 19.29 3.62
N ARG A 106 -3.78 19.14 4.94
CA ARG A 106 -4.50 18.02 5.59
C ARG A 106 -6.02 18.05 5.43
N SER A 107 -6.63 19.13 4.98
CA SER A 107 -8.08 19.28 5.01
C SER A 107 -8.78 19.24 3.64
N LEU A 108 -8.05 19.22 2.53
CA LEU A 108 -8.57 18.91 1.20
C LEU A 108 -7.99 17.56 0.80
N GLU A 109 -8.72 16.49 1.07
CA GLU A 109 -8.44 15.18 0.49
C GLU A 109 -8.29 15.37 -1.01
N ARG A 110 -7.16 14.96 -1.53
CA ARG A 110 -6.70 15.14 -2.92
C ARG A 110 -7.47 14.19 -3.85
N PRO A 111 -8.69 14.51 -4.29
CA PRO A 111 -9.55 13.52 -4.92
C PRO A 111 -8.97 13.01 -6.24
N ILE A 112 -8.35 13.88 -7.03
CA ILE A 112 -7.78 13.48 -8.33
C ILE A 112 -6.58 12.54 -8.12
N ALA A 113 -5.67 12.83 -7.14
CA ALA A 113 -4.51 12.01 -6.80
C ALA A 113 -4.92 10.63 -6.35
N HIS A 114 -5.86 10.63 -5.48
CA HIS A 114 -6.40 9.40 -4.94
C HIS A 114 -7.00 8.53 -6.07
N ARG A 115 -7.84 9.11 -6.94
CA ARG A 115 -8.43 8.38 -8.08
C ARG A 115 -7.35 7.82 -9.01
N TYR A 116 -6.37 8.64 -9.38
CA TYR A 116 -5.28 8.19 -10.24
C TYR A 116 -4.48 7.04 -9.60
N THR A 117 -4.07 7.19 -8.35
CA THR A 117 -3.31 6.17 -7.63
C THR A 117 -4.11 4.86 -7.51
N GLU A 118 -5.40 4.95 -7.17
CA GLU A 118 -6.26 3.79 -7.09
C GLU A 118 -6.43 3.10 -8.45
N ILE A 119 -6.58 3.86 -9.54
CA ILE A 119 -6.68 3.30 -10.90
C ILE A 119 -5.37 2.61 -11.32
N GLU A 120 -4.21 3.20 -11.02
CA GLU A 120 -2.90 2.62 -11.34
C GLU A 120 -2.59 1.37 -10.52
N GLU A 121 -2.96 1.37 -9.24
CA GLU A 121 -2.72 0.26 -8.32
C GLU A 121 -3.75 -0.87 -8.45
N PHE A 122 -4.94 -0.59 -8.99
CA PHE A 122 -6.03 -1.55 -9.09
C PHE A 122 -5.65 -2.84 -9.82
N PRO A 123 -5.00 -2.83 -11.01
CA PRO A 123 -4.62 -4.05 -11.70
C PRO A 123 -3.65 -4.91 -10.89
N LYS A 124 -2.74 -4.28 -10.17
CA LYS A 124 -1.75 -4.96 -9.30
C LYS A 124 -2.44 -5.62 -8.10
N ALA A 125 -3.37 -4.91 -7.45
CA ALA A 125 -4.14 -5.42 -6.32
C ALA A 125 -5.07 -6.56 -6.75
N LEU A 126 -5.71 -6.43 -7.92
CA LEU A 126 -6.56 -7.47 -8.50
C LEU A 126 -5.77 -8.74 -8.81
N ASN A 127 -4.63 -8.61 -9.49
CA ASN A 127 -3.76 -9.74 -9.82
C ASN A 127 -3.26 -10.46 -8.56
N ASN A 128 -2.87 -9.71 -7.53
CA ASN A 128 -2.48 -10.28 -6.24
C ASN A 128 -3.63 -11.08 -5.59
N SER A 129 -4.85 -10.53 -5.57
CA SER A 129 -6.03 -11.22 -5.04
C SER A 129 -6.35 -12.50 -5.82
N GLN A 130 -6.29 -12.46 -7.15
CA GLN A 130 -6.51 -13.63 -8.02
C GLN A 130 -5.42 -14.70 -7.82
N MET A 131 -4.16 -14.30 -7.63
CA MET A 131 -3.07 -15.22 -7.34
C MET A 131 -3.33 -15.99 -6.03
N TRP A 132 -3.76 -15.30 -4.97
CA TRP A 132 -4.08 -15.96 -3.70
C TRP A 132 -5.31 -16.86 -3.79
N ASN A 133 -6.33 -16.49 -4.57
CA ASN A 133 -7.47 -17.36 -4.86
C ASN A 133 -7.02 -18.66 -5.57
N TRP A 134 -6.21 -18.54 -6.61
CA TRP A 134 -5.68 -19.67 -7.34
C TRP A 134 -4.81 -20.58 -6.46
N SER A 135 -3.88 -19.99 -5.70
CA SER A 135 -3.02 -20.73 -4.77
C SER A 135 -3.83 -21.47 -3.70
N SER A 136 -4.89 -20.82 -3.16
CA SER A 136 -5.78 -21.46 -2.19
C SER A 136 -6.56 -22.63 -2.76
N ARG A 137 -7.04 -22.52 -4.01
CA ARG A 137 -7.72 -23.64 -4.70
C ARG A 137 -6.80 -24.84 -4.86
N LEU A 138 -5.56 -24.61 -5.33
CA LEU A 138 -4.57 -25.69 -5.47
C LEU A 138 -4.29 -26.36 -4.14
N PHE A 139 -4.05 -25.57 -3.10
CA PHE A 139 -3.79 -26.06 -1.75
C PHE A 139 -4.95 -26.90 -1.21
N ILE A 140 -6.21 -26.45 -1.37
CA ILE A 140 -7.40 -27.18 -0.93
C ILE A 140 -7.50 -28.51 -1.69
N THR A 141 -7.24 -28.50 -3.00
CA THR A 141 -7.30 -29.72 -3.83
C THR A 141 -6.27 -30.74 -3.36
N GLU A 142 -5.03 -30.34 -3.15
CA GLU A 142 -3.96 -31.20 -2.64
C GLU A 142 -4.26 -31.71 -1.22
N ALA A 143 -4.75 -30.84 -0.35
CA ALA A 143 -5.09 -31.22 1.02
C ALA A 143 -6.25 -32.24 1.07
N LYS A 144 -7.26 -32.11 0.20
CA LYS A 144 -8.36 -33.07 0.06
C LYS A 144 -7.88 -34.43 -0.47
N GLN A 145 -6.97 -34.42 -1.44
CA GLN A 145 -6.34 -35.68 -1.95
C GLN A 145 -5.55 -36.40 -0.85
N ASN A 146 -4.82 -35.66 -0.01
CA ASN A 146 -4.08 -36.25 1.11
C ASN A 146 -5.02 -36.84 2.18
N LEU A 147 -6.19 -36.24 2.42
CA LEU A 147 -7.21 -36.80 3.33
C LEU A 147 -7.82 -38.09 2.79
N THR A 148 -8.12 -38.14 1.50
CA THR A 148 -8.63 -39.36 0.85
C THR A 148 -7.60 -40.48 0.88
N ALA A 149 -6.34 -40.17 0.61
CA ALA A 149 -5.25 -41.13 0.72
C ALA A 149 -5.07 -41.68 2.13
N GLU A 150 -5.21 -40.86 3.17
CA GLU A 150 -5.19 -41.34 4.58
C GLU A 150 -6.37 -42.28 4.88
N ALA A 151 -7.58 -41.96 4.39
CA ALA A 151 -8.76 -42.81 4.55
C ALA A 151 -8.58 -44.19 3.89
N GLU A 152 -7.82 -44.28 2.81
CA GLU A 152 -7.46 -45.52 2.11
C GLU A 152 -6.26 -46.26 2.72
N GLY A 153 -5.77 -45.81 3.89
CA GLY A 153 -4.66 -46.48 4.58
C GLY A 153 -3.29 -45.91 4.27
N GLY A 154 -3.21 -44.78 3.59
CA GLY A 154 -1.98 -44.07 3.29
C GLY A 154 -1.36 -43.32 4.49
N PRO A 155 -0.37 -42.45 4.24
CA PRO A 155 0.29 -41.67 5.28
C PRO A 155 -0.70 -40.72 5.97
N PRO A 156 -0.44 -40.34 7.24
CA PRO A 156 -1.33 -39.44 7.98
C PRO A 156 -1.42 -38.07 7.29
N ALA A 157 -2.63 -37.57 7.09
CA ALA A 157 -2.85 -36.26 6.50
C ALA A 157 -2.36 -35.16 7.45
N ARG A 158 -1.82 -34.13 6.87
CA ARG A 158 -1.29 -32.96 7.59
C ARG A 158 -2.40 -32.05 8.13
N TYR A 159 -3.53 -32.04 7.45
CA TYR A 159 -4.64 -31.14 7.71
C TYR A 159 -5.91 -31.91 8.05
N THR A 160 -6.76 -31.31 8.89
CA THR A 160 -8.06 -31.86 9.21
C THR A 160 -9.13 -31.36 8.22
N GLN A 161 -10.20 -32.13 8.05
CA GLN A 161 -11.32 -31.72 7.20
C GLN A 161 -11.88 -30.35 7.60
N ALA A 162 -12.06 -30.09 8.90
CA ALA A 162 -12.57 -28.82 9.42
C ALA A 162 -11.69 -27.60 9.07
N GLU A 163 -10.38 -27.78 9.03
CA GLU A 163 -9.43 -26.71 8.62
C GLU A 163 -9.52 -26.42 7.13
N ILE A 164 -9.70 -27.45 6.31
CA ILE A 164 -9.87 -27.30 4.87
C ILE A 164 -11.21 -26.64 4.58
N ASP A 165 -12.28 -27.05 5.25
CA ASP A 165 -13.61 -26.44 5.09
C ASP A 165 -13.62 -24.95 5.48
N THR A 166 -12.88 -24.60 6.54
CA THR A 166 -12.73 -23.20 6.95
C THR A 166 -12.01 -22.37 5.89
N LEU A 167 -10.94 -22.89 5.29
CA LEU A 167 -10.22 -22.22 4.21
C LEU A 167 -11.07 -22.12 2.94
N GLU A 168 -11.81 -23.20 2.60
CA GLU A 168 -12.71 -23.21 1.46
C GLU A 168 -13.84 -22.18 1.57
N LYS A 169 -14.40 -22.04 2.77
CA LYS A 169 -15.40 -21.00 3.07
C LYS A 169 -14.81 -19.61 2.90
N ALA A 170 -13.64 -19.35 3.49
CA ALA A 170 -12.97 -18.06 3.36
C ALA A 170 -12.61 -17.72 1.90
N LEU A 171 -12.19 -18.72 1.12
CA LEU A 171 -11.93 -18.56 -0.31
C LEU A 171 -13.20 -18.18 -1.08
N LYS A 172 -14.30 -18.92 -0.88
CA LYS A 172 -15.60 -18.65 -1.55
C LYS A 172 -16.13 -17.25 -1.22
N GLU A 173 -16.03 -16.84 0.04
CA GLU A 173 -16.41 -15.49 0.47
C GLU A 173 -15.54 -14.42 -0.19
N HIS A 174 -14.23 -14.63 -0.28
CA HIS A 174 -13.31 -13.70 -0.93
C HIS A 174 -13.55 -13.63 -2.44
N GLU A 175 -13.79 -14.76 -3.11
CA GLU A 175 -14.07 -14.80 -4.55
C GLU A 175 -15.39 -14.12 -4.90
N ALA A 176 -16.44 -14.39 -4.15
CA ALA A 176 -17.75 -13.75 -4.35
C ALA A 176 -17.67 -12.24 -4.15
N TRP A 177 -17.02 -11.81 -3.06
CA TRP A 177 -16.78 -10.40 -2.80
C TRP A 177 -15.96 -9.72 -3.92
N LEU A 178 -14.85 -10.35 -4.34
CA LEU A 178 -13.99 -9.79 -5.38
C LEU A 178 -14.74 -9.66 -6.72
N ALA A 179 -15.52 -10.67 -7.10
CA ALA A 179 -16.30 -10.65 -8.34
C ALA A 179 -17.35 -9.53 -8.32
N GLU A 180 -18.09 -9.37 -7.23
CA GLU A 180 -19.09 -8.34 -7.08
C GLU A 180 -18.48 -6.93 -7.19
N TRP A 181 -17.43 -6.65 -6.41
CA TRP A 181 -16.85 -5.32 -6.35
C TRP A 181 -16.05 -4.95 -7.59
N VAL A 182 -15.38 -5.91 -8.24
CA VAL A 182 -14.71 -5.68 -9.53
C VAL A 182 -15.74 -5.37 -10.62
N ALA A 183 -16.89 -6.04 -10.61
CA ALA A 183 -17.96 -5.73 -11.56
C ALA A 183 -18.46 -4.29 -11.36
N LYS A 184 -18.76 -3.89 -10.12
CA LYS A 184 -19.17 -2.51 -9.79
C LYS A 184 -18.12 -1.47 -10.18
N GLN A 185 -16.83 -1.74 -9.90
CA GLN A 185 -15.74 -0.81 -10.25
C GLN A 185 -15.59 -0.60 -11.75
N ARG A 186 -15.88 -1.60 -12.58
CA ARG A 186 -15.82 -1.48 -14.04
C ARG A 186 -16.88 -0.53 -14.61
N GLU A 187 -17.97 -0.31 -13.91
CA GLU A 187 -19.05 0.60 -14.30
C GLU A 187 -18.76 2.04 -13.90
N VAL A 188 -17.78 2.28 -13.02
CA VAL A 188 -17.44 3.61 -12.51
C VAL A 188 -16.48 4.32 -13.46
N PRO A 189 -16.83 5.52 -13.94
CA PRO A 189 -15.92 6.34 -14.76
C PRO A 189 -14.67 6.74 -13.97
N MET A 190 -13.55 6.94 -14.67
CA MET A 190 -12.25 7.29 -14.07
C MET A 190 -12.26 8.61 -13.28
N ASN A 191 -13.19 9.51 -13.58
CA ASN A 191 -13.33 10.80 -12.90
C ASN A 191 -14.24 10.78 -11.66
N GLN A 192 -14.70 9.60 -11.26
CA GLN A 192 -15.44 9.39 -10.02
C GLN A 192 -14.58 8.64 -9.01
N ASP A 193 -14.94 8.76 -7.73
CA ASP A 193 -14.24 8.06 -6.67
C ASP A 193 -14.44 6.54 -6.79
N PRO A 194 -13.39 5.75 -6.55
CA PRO A 194 -13.47 4.30 -6.66
C PRO A 194 -14.45 3.73 -5.62
N VAL A 195 -15.23 2.74 -6.05
CA VAL A 195 -16.18 2.02 -5.18
C VAL A 195 -15.45 1.02 -4.27
N ILE A 196 -14.31 0.52 -4.73
CA ILE A 196 -13.44 -0.38 -3.98
C ILE A 196 -12.03 0.20 -3.91
N LEU A 197 -11.47 0.24 -2.72
CA LEU A 197 -10.10 0.70 -2.50
C LEU A 197 -9.10 -0.45 -2.68
N THR A 198 -7.98 -0.16 -3.32
CA THR A 198 -6.87 -1.13 -3.46
C THR A 198 -6.32 -1.59 -2.12
N SER A 199 -6.38 -0.73 -1.11
CA SER A 199 -6.02 -1.06 0.29
C SER A 199 -6.91 -2.15 0.87
N GLU A 200 -8.23 -2.10 0.63
CA GLU A 200 -9.17 -3.13 1.07
C GLU A 200 -8.94 -4.45 0.33
N MET A 201 -8.72 -4.41 -0.98
CA MET A 201 -8.37 -5.60 -1.76
C MET A 201 -7.10 -6.28 -1.22
N LYS A 202 -6.05 -5.48 -0.95
CA LYS A 202 -4.79 -5.96 -0.36
C LYS A 202 -5.01 -6.56 1.03
N ALA A 203 -5.84 -5.93 1.88
CA ALA A 203 -6.14 -6.41 3.23
C ALA A 203 -6.89 -7.76 3.21
N ARG A 204 -7.88 -7.91 2.35
CA ARG A 204 -8.63 -9.17 2.19
C ARG A 204 -7.77 -10.29 1.62
N ALA A 205 -6.97 -10.01 0.59
CA ALA A 205 -6.00 -10.95 0.05
C ALA A 205 -4.98 -11.39 1.13
N LYS A 206 -4.54 -10.46 1.97
CA LYS A 206 -3.64 -10.75 3.11
C LYS A 206 -4.28 -11.65 4.16
N THR A 207 -5.58 -11.53 4.39
CA THR A 207 -6.30 -12.42 5.31
C THR A 207 -6.29 -13.85 4.80
N LEU A 208 -6.53 -14.06 3.50
CA LEU A 208 -6.47 -15.37 2.85
C LEU A 208 -5.04 -15.94 2.87
N GLU A 209 -4.04 -15.12 2.54
CA GLU A 209 -2.63 -15.46 2.65
C GLU A 209 -2.26 -15.93 4.07
N ASN A 210 -2.67 -15.19 5.09
CA ASN A 210 -2.39 -15.54 6.49
C ASN A 210 -3.03 -16.87 6.89
N HIS A 211 -4.23 -17.18 6.42
CA HIS A 211 -4.88 -18.47 6.61
C HIS A 211 -4.04 -19.61 6.01
N MET A 212 -3.63 -19.47 4.75
CA MET A 212 -2.78 -20.46 4.09
C MET A 212 -1.43 -20.63 4.80
N GLN A 213 -0.78 -19.52 5.18
CA GLN A 213 0.51 -19.59 5.88
C GLN A 213 0.43 -20.31 7.23
N LYS A 214 -0.69 -20.16 7.97
CA LYS A 214 -0.92 -20.91 9.23
C LYS A 214 -0.97 -22.40 8.96
N LEU A 215 -1.68 -22.83 7.92
CA LEU A 215 -1.75 -24.22 7.54
C LEU A 215 -0.41 -24.75 7.05
N TRP A 216 0.31 -24.00 6.25
CA TRP A 216 1.65 -24.39 5.75
C TRP A 216 2.69 -24.61 6.84
N LYS A 217 2.60 -23.88 7.96
CA LYS A 217 3.51 -24.05 9.10
C LYS A 217 3.16 -25.26 9.97
N LYS A 218 2.02 -25.90 9.77
CA LYS A 218 1.60 -27.06 10.56
C LYS A 218 2.47 -28.27 10.23
N LYS A 219 2.96 -28.95 11.26
CA LYS A 219 3.75 -30.18 11.10
C LYS A 219 2.85 -31.39 10.91
N VAL A 220 3.30 -32.39 10.14
CA VAL A 220 2.59 -33.67 10.01
C VAL A 220 2.48 -34.32 11.39
N PRO A 221 1.29 -34.79 11.81
CA PRO A 221 1.14 -35.51 13.06
C PRO A 221 1.90 -36.87 12.98
N ILE A 222 2.84 -37.07 13.91
CA ILE A 222 3.53 -38.36 13.99
C ILE A 222 2.57 -39.32 14.70
N LYS A 223 2.06 -40.34 13.99
CA LYS A 223 1.36 -41.45 14.64
C LYS A 223 2.36 -42.14 15.58
N LYS A 224 2.18 -42.00 16.92
CA LYS A 224 2.91 -42.81 17.87
C LYS A 224 2.57 -44.28 17.57
N PRO A 225 3.56 -45.15 17.38
CA PRO A 225 3.27 -46.57 17.25
C PRO A 225 2.49 -47.01 18.49
N ASN A 226 1.38 -47.70 18.28
CA ASN A 226 0.55 -48.25 19.35
C ASN A 226 1.38 -49.24 20.14
N GLY A 227 1.96 -48.74 21.27
CA GLY A 227 2.79 -49.58 22.16
C GLY A 227 1.91 -50.65 22.80
N SER A 228 2.12 -51.89 22.40
CA SER A 228 1.61 -53.07 23.10
C SER A 228 1.97 -52.96 24.59
N ARG A 229 0.94 -53.07 25.43
CA ARG A 229 1.09 -53.32 26.86
C ARG A 229 1.97 -54.54 27.08
N GLY A 230 3.23 -54.34 27.46
CA GLY A 230 4.10 -55.33 28.02
C GLY A 230 4.28 -55.04 29.53
N SER A 231 3.86 -55.97 30.31
CA SER A 231 3.91 -56.04 31.78
C SER A 231 5.25 -55.64 32.39
N SER A 232 5.16 -54.94 33.54
CA SER A 232 6.25 -54.71 34.49
C SER A 232 6.85 -56.03 35.01
N PRO A 233 8.13 -56.04 35.44
CA PRO A 233 8.37 -56.38 36.86
C PRO A 233 9.21 -55.35 37.61
N SER A 234 8.83 -55.24 38.86
CA SER A 234 9.45 -54.65 40.01
C SER A 234 10.92 -55.05 40.16
N GLY A 235 11.77 -54.09 40.53
CA GLY A 235 13.17 -54.36 40.95
C GLY A 235 13.76 -53.15 41.66
N THR A 236 13.89 -53.30 42.91
CA THR A 236 14.47 -52.49 44.00
C THR A 236 15.91 -52.04 43.74
N GLY A 237 16.26 -50.83 44.21
CA GLY A 237 17.45 -50.61 44.99
C GLY A 237 18.55 -49.68 44.46
N THR A 238 18.83 -48.69 45.25
CA THR A 238 20.11 -48.19 45.75
C THR A 238 20.69 -46.91 45.16
N SER A 239 20.55 -45.90 45.97
CA SER A 239 21.49 -44.87 46.44
C SER A 239 22.79 -44.64 45.67
N GLY A 240 23.08 -43.39 45.33
CA GLY A 240 24.42 -42.90 45.00
C GLY A 240 24.39 -41.42 44.62
N ALA A 241 24.87 -40.58 45.53
CA ALA A 241 24.96 -39.13 45.43
C ALA A 241 26.07 -38.65 44.45
N PRO A 242 26.14 -37.34 44.12
CA PRO A 242 26.91 -36.77 43.03
C PRO A 242 28.38 -36.42 43.40
N PRO A 243 29.20 -36.04 42.42
CA PRO A 243 30.13 -34.94 42.61
C PRO A 243 30.06 -33.88 41.52
N GLU A 244 29.90 -32.72 41.90
CA GLU A 244 30.73 -31.51 42.04
C GLU A 244 31.60 -31.10 40.82
N LYS A 245 31.43 -29.81 40.53
CA LYS A 245 32.09 -28.87 39.64
C LYS A 245 33.57 -29.05 39.36
N THR A 246 33.99 -28.65 38.15
CA THR A 246 35.15 -27.77 37.97
C THR A 246 34.95 -26.85 36.76
N HIS A 247 35.18 -25.58 36.98
CA HIS A 247 35.58 -24.51 36.05
C HIS A 247 36.86 -24.93 35.33
N ASP A 248 37.03 -24.50 34.07
CA ASP A 248 38.10 -23.59 33.68
C ASP A 248 37.95 -23.12 32.24
N GLU A 249 38.23 -21.86 32.13
CA GLU A 249 38.47 -20.97 31.02
C GLU A 249 39.47 -21.53 29.97
N LEU A 250 39.22 -21.18 28.70
CA LEU A 250 40.10 -20.36 27.83
C LEU A 250 39.32 -19.96 26.61
#